data_524476856874fa1bd64a2b041ec6a192
#
_entry.id   524476856874fa1bd64a2b041ec6a192
#
_cell.length_a   1.000
_cell.length_b   1.000
_cell.length_c   1.000
_cell.angle_alpha   90.00
_cell.angle_beta   90.00
_cell.angle_gamma   90.00
#
_symmetry.space_group_name_H-M   'P 1'
#
loop_
_entity.id
_entity.type
_entity.pdbx_description
1 polymer ?
#
loop_
_entity_poly.entity_id
_entity_poly.type
_entity_poly.pdbx_seq_one_letter_code
_entity_poly.pdbx_strand_id
1 'polypeptide(L)'
;MFPFRIGTTSFIYPDSYVQNVKMLAPYLDEIELIFFENAPDGLPSNHEIKELFSLANEYDLSYNIHLPLDISLGAPEPSTRHFAIETIKQVMDLTAPLSPTTYTLHLPYEDIDFENERIKRWKERTYHSMETLCTSGFNSRIISIETLNYPLEMVEDILIDFNLSVCMDLGHLILYGLDMKDVFDRYKNRTSIIHLHGANERRDHQPLDLLSKLNLKTILEMLKQFKSVVSIEVFSYSHLNASLRYLESVWKKHEV
;
A
#
# COMPACT_ATOMS: atom_id res chain seq x y z
N MET A 1 1.04 5.11 -23.56
CA MET A 1 1.62 4.14 -22.56
C MET A 1 1.76 4.87 -21.24
N PHE A 2 1.45 4.24 -20.13
CA PHE A 2 1.63 4.89 -18.82
C PHE A 2 3.14 5.11 -18.53
N PRO A 3 3.52 6.18 -17.84
CA PRO A 3 4.90 6.40 -17.39
C PRO A 3 5.28 5.58 -16.15
N PHE A 4 4.33 4.85 -15.57
CA PHE A 4 4.41 4.02 -14.38
C PHE A 4 4.01 2.57 -14.68
N ARG A 5 4.38 1.66 -13.79
CA ARG A 5 3.94 0.26 -13.82
C ARG A 5 2.54 0.17 -13.25
N ILE A 6 1.71 -0.71 -13.81
CA ILE A 6 0.34 -0.92 -13.35
C ILE A 6 0.23 -2.24 -12.56
N GLY A 7 -0.34 -2.17 -11.37
CA GLY A 7 -0.55 -3.31 -10.49
C GLY A 7 -1.98 -3.42 -9.98
N THR A 8 -2.23 -4.48 -9.23
CA THR A 8 -3.46 -4.70 -8.45
C THR A 8 -3.21 -5.64 -7.28
N THR A 9 -4.21 -5.83 -6.44
CA THR A 9 -4.16 -6.72 -5.28
C THR A 9 -4.27 -8.20 -5.66
N SER A 10 -3.80 -9.08 -4.78
CA SER A 10 -3.93 -10.55 -4.89
C SER A 10 -5.31 -11.08 -4.47
N PHE A 11 -6.30 -10.24 -4.27
CA PHE A 11 -7.66 -10.60 -3.82
C PHE A 11 -8.75 -10.25 -4.84
N ILE A 12 -8.44 -10.40 -6.13
CA ILE A 12 -9.39 -10.14 -7.23
C ILE A 12 -10.36 -11.30 -7.42
N TYR A 13 -9.90 -12.53 -7.13
CA TYR A 13 -10.68 -13.76 -7.20
C TYR A 13 -10.71 -14.43 -5.83
N PRO A 14 -11.81 -15.13 -5.47
CA PRO A 14 -11.90 -15.89 -4.22
C PRO A 14 -11.08 -17.21 -4.30
N ASP A 15 -9.78 -17.06 -4.42
CA ASP A 15 -8.83 -18.15 -4.61
C ASP A 15 -7.49 -17.85 -3.90
N SER A 16 -6.54 -18.78 -3.91
CA SER A 16 -5.21 -18.62 -3.33
C SER A 16 -4.39 -17.48 -4.01
N TYR A 17 -3.33 -17.04 -3.35
CA TYR A 17 -2.37 -16.07 -3.91
C TYR A 17 -1.85 -16.52 -5.27
N VAL A 18 -1.41 -17.78 -5.37
CA VAL A 18 -0.84 -18.33 -6.60
C VAL A 18 -1.85 -18.33 -7.75
N GLN A 19 -3.11 -18.67 -7.49
CA GLN A 19 -4.13 -18.66 -8.54
C GLN A 19 -4.49 -17.24 -8.97
N ASN A 20 -4.63 -16.30 -8.03
CA ASN A 20 -4.81 -14.89 -8.38
C ASN A 20 -3.67 -14.40 -9.26
N VAL A 21 -2.41 -14.68 -8.90
CA VAL A 21 -1.24 -14.27 -9.68
C VAL A 21 -1.27 -14.90 -11.08
N LYS A 22 -1.52 -16.19 -11.22
CA LYS A 22 -1.62 -16.87 -12.54
C LYS A 22 -2.65 -16.21 -13.47
N MET A 23 -3.76 -15.74 -12.90
CA MET A 23 -4.83 -15.12 -13.68
C MET A 23 -4.54 -13.67 -14.05
N LEU A 24 -3.77 -12.95 -13.23
CA LEU A 24 -3.54 -11.50 -13.35
C LEU A 24 -2.21 -11.17 -14.04
N ALA A 25 -1.17 -11.98 -13.85
CA ALA A 25 0.18 -11.74 -14.37
C ALA A 25 0.26 -11.46 -15.89
N PRO A 26 -0.56 -12.08 -16.77
CA PRO A 26 -0.51 -11.77 -18.21
C PRO A 26 -0.91 -10.33 -18.58
N TYR A 27 -1.49 -9.56 -17.64
CA TYR A 27 -2.11 -8.25 -17.92
C TYR A 27 -1.54 -7.10 -17.10
N LEU A 28 -0.66 -7.39 -16.13
CA LEU A 28 -0.20 -6.42 -15.13
C LEU A 28 1.32 -6.51 -14.96
N ASP A 29 1.92 -5.42 -14.50
CA ASP A 29 3.37 -5.33 -14.28
C ASP A 29 3.75 -5.71 -12.84
N GLU A 30 2.79 -5.60 -11.90
CA GLU A 30 3.04 -5.87 -10.47
C GLU A 30 1.79 -6.41 -9.78
N ILE A 31 1.95 -7.28 -8.79
CA ILE A 31 0.86 -7.74 -7.92
C ILE A 31 1.21 -7.49 -6.47
N GLU A 32 0.27 -6.87 -5.77
CA GLU A 32 0.33 -6.63 -4.34
C GLU A 32 -0.21 -7.84 -3.59
N LEU A 33 0.69 -8.52 -2.88
CA LEU A 33 0.30 -9.62 -2.00
C LEU A 33 -0.18 -9.01 -0.68
N ILE A 34 -1.49 -9.01 -0.46
CA ILE A 34 -2.08 -8.48 0.78
C ILE A 34 -2.20 -9.58 1.81
N PHE A 35 -1.67 -9.35 2.99
CA PHE A 35 -1.82 -10.24 4.15
C PHE A 35 -2.76 -9.56 5.15
N PHE A 36 -4.05 -9.93 5.13
CA PHE A 36 -5.04 -9.30 6.00
C PHE A 36 -4.81 -9.58 7.48
N GLU A 37 -4.39 -10.81 7.79
CA GLU A 37 -4.19 -11.26 9.16
C GLU A 37 -2.91 -12.07 9.29
N ASN A 38 -2.24 -11.95 10.42
CA ASN A 38 -1.13 -12.82 10.79
C ASN A 38 -1.64 -14.17 11.37
N ALA A 39 -2.52 -14.83 10.63
CA ALA A 39 -2.97 -16.18 10.95
C ALA A 39 -2.11 -17.22 10.20
N PRO A 40 -1.95 -18.44 10.74
CA PRO A 40 -1.17 -19.51 10.07
C PRO A 40 -1.62 -19.79 8.63
N ASP A 41 -2.91 -19.65 8.36
CA ASP A 41 -3.50 -19.87 7.02
C ASP A 41 -3.59 -18.55 6.20
N GLY A 42 -3.22 -17.40 6.78
CA GLY A 42 -3.25 -16.09 6.13
C GLY A 42 -1.98 -15.75 5.34
N LEU A 43 -0.88 -16.48 5.59
CA LEU A 43 0.40 -16.27 4.91
C LEU A 43 0.67 -17.40 3.91
N PRO A 44 1.35 -17.11 2.78
CA PRO A 44 1.73 -18.15 1.83
C PRO A 44 2.75 -19.11 2.44
N SER A 45 2.61 -20.38 2.10
CA SER A 45 3.60 -21.40 2.45
C SER A 45 4.91 -21.20 1.66
N ASN A 46 6.01 -21.80 2.12
CA ASN A 46 7.27 -21.82 1.38
C ASN A 46 7.16 -22.43 -0.02
N HIS A 47 6.19 -23.32 -0.25
CA HIS A 47 5.92 -23.87 -1.57
C HIS A 47 5.28 -22.82 -2.48
N GLU A 48 4.28 -22.10 -1.99
CA GLU A 48 3.64 -21.01 -2.72
C GLU A 48 4.61 -19.86 -3.03
N ILE A 49 5.51 -19.51 -2.11
CA ILE A 49 6.59 -18.54 -2.38
C ILE A 49 7.45 -18.96 -3.57
N LYS A 50 7.81 -20.26 -3.68
CA LYS A 50 8.55 -20.75 -4.84
C LYS A 50 7.75 -20.71 -6.13
N GLU A 51 6.45 -21.00 -6.08
CA GLU A 51 5.58 -20.85 -7.26
C GLU A 51 5.44 -19.38 -7.67
N LEU A 52 5.22 -18.46 -6.72
CA LEU A 52 5.17 -17.03 -6.97
C LEU A 52 6.47 -16.50 -7.58
N PHE A 53 7.62 -16.96 -7.08
CA PHE A 53 8.93 -16.62 -7.66
C PHE A 53 9.04 -17.12 -9.12
N SER A 54 8.55 -18.32 -9.41
CA SER A 54 8.55 -18.85 -10.77
C SER A 54 7.66 -18.03 -11.72
N LEU A 55 6.48 -17.62 -11.24
CA LEU A 55 5.55 -16.79 -11.99
C LEU A 55 6.14 -15.39 -12.25
N ALA A 56 6.84 -14.80 -11.28
CA ALA A 56 7.53 -13.54 -11.47
C ALA A 56 8.51 -13.60 -12.64
N ASN A 57 9.31 -14.67 -12.73
CA ASN A 57 10.26 -14.86 -13.82
C ASN A 57 9.58 -15.17 -15.17
N GLU A 58 8.47 -15.91 -15.16
CA GLU A 58 7.74 -16.27 -16.38
C GLU A 58 7.08 -15.07 -17.06
N TYR A 59 6.52 -14.15 -16.25
CA TYR A 59 5.73 -13.01 -16.74
C TYR A 59 6.45 -11.66 -16.66
N ASP A 60 7.72 -11.62 -16.24
CA ASP A 60 8.45 -10.36 -15.93
C ASP A 60 7.66 -9.48 -14.95
N LEU A 61 7.09 -10.13 -13.93
CA LEU A 61 6.22 -9.55 -12.92
C LEU A 61 7.02 -9.23 -11.65
N SER A 62 6.71 -8.12 -10.98
CA SER A 62 7.18 -7.89 -9.62
C SER A 62 6.06 -8.03 -8.58
N TYR A 63 6.46 -8.07 -7.33
CA TYR A 63 5.55 -8.06 -6.19
C TYR A 63 5.84 -6.86 -5.29
N ASN A 64 4.81 -6.33 -4.67
CA ASN A 64 4.90 -5.62 -3.42
C ASN A 64 4.08 -6.36 -2.36
N ILE A 65 4.34 -6.07 -1.09
CA ILE A 65 3.71 -6.75 0.03
C ILE A 65 2.92 -5.74 0.86
N HIS A 66 1.64 -5.98 1.03
CA HIS A 66 0.88 -5.28 2.05
C HIS A 66 0.97 -6.09 3.35
N LEU A 67 1.58 -5.49 4.37
CA LEU A 67 1.77 -6.13 5.68
C LEU A 67 0.43 -6.34 6.39
N PRO A 68 0.32 -7.29 7.34
CA PRO A 68 -0.92 -7.57 8.04
C PRO A 68 -1.57 -6.35 8.65
N LEU A 69 -2.90 -6.28 8.56
CA LEU A 69 -3.71 -5.15 9.06
C LEU A 69 -4.02 -5.27 10.55
N ASP A 70 -3.92 -6.47 11.12
CA ASP A 70 -4.22 -6.80 12.52
C ASP A 70 -3.06 -6.52 13.48
N ILE A 71 -2.04 -5.78 13.04
CA ILE A 71 -0.87 -5.41 13.84
C ILE A 71 -0.86 -3.91 14.15
N SER A 72 -0.32 -3.53 15.32
CA SER A 72 -0.20 -2.12 15.73
C SER A 72 1.12 -1.83 16.42
N LEU A 73 1.98 -1.06 15.76
CA LEU A 73 3.26 -0.57 16.32
C LEU A 73 3.07 0.54 17.36
N GLY A 74 1.90 1.20 17.36
CA GLY A 74 1.53 2.25 18.30
C GLY A 74 0.66 1.80 19.48
N ALA A 75 0.35 0.49 19.58
CA ALA A 75 -0.52 -0.06 20.61
C ALA A 75 -0.05 0.31 22.03
N PRO A 76 -0.98 0.55 22.99
CA PRO A 76 -0.61 0.83 24.38
C PRO A 76 0.20 -0.30 25.01
N GLU A 77 -0.21 -1.55 24.78
CA GLU A 77 0.39 -2.72 25.39
C GLU A 77 1.75 -3.09 24.74
N PRO A 78 2.84 -3.20 25.52
CA PRO A 78 4.16 -3.55 25.00
C PRO A 78 4.20 -4.91 24.27
N SER A 79 3.43 -5.89 24.75
CA SER A 79 3.34 -7.22 24.12
C SER A 79 2.73 -7.16 22.72
N THR A 80 1.73 -6.32 22.51
CA THR A 80 1.10 -6.10 21.20
C THR A 80 2.09 -5.46 20.21
N ARG A 81 2.87 -4.47 20.67
CA ARG A 81 3.91 -3.87 19.84
C ARG A 81 5.04 -4.85 19.49
N HIS A 82 5.46 -5.66 20.47
CA HIS A 82 6.46 -6.69 20.22
C HIS A 82 5.96 -7.72 19.21
N PHE A 83 4.72 -8.19 19.37
CA PHE A 83 4.08 -9.08 18.40
C PHE A 83 4.06 -8.47 16.99
N ALA A 84 3.69 -7.20 16.85
CA ALA A 84 3.69 -6.49 15.57
C ALA A 84 5.08 -6.47 14.92
N ILE A 85 6.14 -6.16 15.69
CA ILE A 85 7.52 -6.14 15.20
C ILE A 85 7.94 -7.53 14.70
N GLU A 86 7.70 -8.57 15.48
CA GLU A 86 8.08 -9.94 15.09
C GLU A 86 7.27 -10.43 13.88
N THR A 87 5.99 -10.07 13.78
CA THR A 87 5.15 -10.36 12.61
C THR A 87 5.73 -9.71 11.35
N ILE A 88 6.08 -8.43 11.40
CA ILE A 88 6.67 -7.73 10.26
C ILE A 88 7.96 -8.43 9.80
N LYS A 89 8.86 -8.75 10.74
CA LYS A 89 10.12 -9.47 10.45
C LYS A 89 9.84 -10.83 9.80
N GLN A 90 8.92 -11.60 10.37
CA GLN A 90 8.54 -12.91 9.84
C GLN A 90 8.02 -12.81 8.40
N VAL A 91 7.16 -11.84 8.11
CA VAL A 91 6.63 -11.63 6.75
C VAL A 91 7.74 -11.19 5.80
N MET A 92 8.63 -10.29 6.22
CA MET A 92 9.75 -9.85 5.41
C MET A 92 10.71 -11.00 5.09
N ASP A 93 11.05 -11.83 6.08
CA ASP A 93 11.91 -13.01 5.87
C ASP A 93 11.25 -14.04 4.95
N LEU A 94 9.94 -14.30 5.12
CA LEU A 94 9.18 -15.22 4.29
C LEU A 94 9.15 -14.79 2.82
N THR A 95 8.96 -13.49 2.59
CA THR A 95 8.76 -12.92 1.25
C THR A 95 10.05 -12.41 0.61
N ALA A 96 11.18 -12.38 1.34
CA ALA A 96 12.48 -11.94 0.82
C ALA A 96 12.89 -12.62 -0.52
N PRO A 97 12.62 -13.93 -0.76
CA PRO A 97 12.93 -14.56 -2.04
C PRO A 97 12.22 -13.94 -3.25
N LEU A 98 11.08 -13.27 -3.04
CA LEU A 98 10.33 -12.58 -4.09
C LEU A 98 10.95 -11.22 -4.46
N SER A 99 11.90 -10.72 -3.66
CA SER A 99 12.51 -9.39 -3.81
C SER A 99 11.48 -8.28 -3.97
N PRO A 100 10.55 -8.10 -3.01
CA PRO A 100 9.45 -7.15 -3.16
C PRO A 100 9.94 -5.72 -3.41
N THR A 101 9.18 -4.98 -4.22
CA THR A 101 9.47 -3.57 -4.53
C THR A 101 9.28 -2.66 -3.32
N THR A 102 8.30 -2.99 -2.47
CA THR A 102 8.02 -2.30 -1.20
C THR A 102 7.20 -3.18 -0.26
N TYR A 103 7.19 -2.81 1.03
CA TYR A 103 6.31 -3.34 2.07
C TYR A 103 5.42 -2.20 2.56
N THR A 104 4.13 -2.24 2.24
CA THR A 104 3.15 -1.27 2.73
C THR A 104 2.80 -1.56 4.19
N LEU A 105 2.91 -0.56 5.04
CA LEU A 105 2.69 -0.65 6.48
C LEU A 105 1.69 0.39 6.94
N HIS A 106 0.63 -0.05 7.62
CA HIS A 106 -0.27 0.83 8.34
C HIS A 106 0.33 1.24 9.70
N LEU A 107 0.17 2.51 10.05
CA LEU A 107 0.38 3.01 11.41
C LEU A 107 -0.97 3.51 11.95
N PRO A 108 -1.88 2.60 12.37
CA PRO A 108 -3.23 2.98 12.75
C PRO A 108 -3.22 3.88 13.99
N TYR A 109 -3.98 4.99 13.92
CA TYR A 109 -4.34 5.81 15.06
C TYR A 109 -5.81 5.54 15.39
N GLU A 110 -6.06 4.82 16.47
CA GLU A 110 -7.38 4.26 16.81
C GLU A 110 -8.19 5.14 17.75
N ASP A 111 -7.59 6.19 18.34
CA ASP A 111 -8.30 7.10 19.22
C ASP A 111 -9.34 7.94 18.47
N ILE A 112 -10.50 8.14 19.10
CA ILE A 112 -11.65 8.85 18.50
C ILE A 112 -11.38 10.36 18.39
N ASP A 113 -10.49 10.89 19.21
CA ASP A 113 -10.15 12.30 19.28
C ASP A 113 -8.65 12.54 19.04
N PHE A 114 -8.35 13.69 18.46
CA PHE A 114 -6.99 14.15 18.20
C PHE A 114 -6.45 15.00 19.37
N GLU A 115 -6.61 14.51 20.62
CA GLU A 115 -5.99 15.17 21.78
C GLU A 115 -4.46 15.10 21.69
N ASN A 116 -3.79 16.24 21.80
CA ASN A 116 -2.33 16.35 21.64
C ASN A 116 -1.54 15.36 22.51
N GLU A 117 -1.96 15.10 23.74
CA GLU A 117 -1.29 14.16 24.63
C GLU A 117 -1.46 12.69 24.21
N ARG A 118 -2.58 12.33 23.57
CA ARG A 118 -2.80 10.97 23.06
C ARG A 118 -1.98 10.75 21.79
N ILE A 119 -2.01 11.71 20.87
CA ILE A 119 -1.16 11.69 19.68
C ILE A 119 0.31 11.55 20.07
N LYS A 120 0.77 12.36 21.02
CA LYS A 120 2.17 12.33 21.50
C LYS A 120 2.55 10.94 22.01
N ARG A 121 1.74 10.35 22.91
CA ARG A 121 2.00 9.01 23.44
C ARG A 121 1.97 7.93 22.36
N TRP A 122 1.03 8.01 21.42
CA TRP A 122 0.98 7.08 20.29
C TRP A 122 2.22 7.21 19.41
N LYS A 123 2.64 8.42 19.08
CA LYS A 123 3.86 8.69 18.31
C LYS A 123 5.11 8.16 19.01
N GLU A 124 5.26 8.41 20.30
CA GLU A 124 6.40 7.91 21.08
C GLU A 124 6.48 6.38 21.04
N ARG A 125 5.35 5.69 21.19
CA ARG A 125 5.30 4.22 21.10
C ARG A 125 5.64 3.73 19.70
N THR A 126 5.04 4.34 18.67
CA THR A 126 5.29 4.02 17.26
C THR A 126 6.75 4.25 16.90
N TYR A 127 7.33 5.37 17.34
CA TYR A 127 8.74 5.69 17.12
C TYR A 127 9.68 4.62 17.71
N HIS A 128 9.49 4.22 18.97
CA HIS A 128 10.29 3.17 19.59
C HIS A 128 10.12 1.79 18.92
N SER A 129 8.93 1.48 18.44
CA SER A 129 8.69 0.26 17.69
C SER A 129 9.41 0.28 16.34
N MET A 130 9.36 1.41 15.63
CA MET A 130 10.10 1.60 14.38
C MET A 130 11.61 1.59 14.57
N GLU A 131 12.12 2.19 15.64
CA GLU A 131 13.54 2.13 16.00
C GLU A 131 13.98 0.67 16.17
N THR A 132 13.21 -0.12 16.92
CA THR A 132 13.49 -1.55 17.14
C THR A 132 13.42 -2.34 15.82
N LEU A 133 12.44 -2.06 14.98
CA LEU A 133 12.28 -2.70 13.68
C LEU A 133 13.45 -2.35 12.75
N CYS A 134 13.80 -1.08 12.61
CA CYS A 134 14.82 -0.60 11.69
C CYS A 134 16.26 -0.99 12.08
N THR A 135 16.52 -1.29 13.37
CA THR A 135 17.82 -1.82 13.81
C THR A 135 18.06 -3.28 13.40
N SER A 136 17.08 -3.97 12.81
CA SER A 136 17.19 -5.37 12.39
C SER A 136 18.04 -5.58 11.12
N GLY A 137 18.60 -4.52 10.52
CA GLY A 137 19.62 -4.61 9.48
C GLY A 137 19.11 -4.65 8.04
N PHE A 138 17.82 -4.48 7.80
CA PHE A 138 17.26 -4.32 6.44
C PHE A 138 17.31 -2.85 5.98
N ASN A 139 17.17 -2.64 4.68
CA ASN A 139 17.03 -1.29 4.13
C ASN A 139 15.63 -0.74 4.45
N SER A 140 15.53 0.14 5.44
CA SER A 140 14.26 0.70 5.90
C SER A 140 13.47 1.46 4.81
N ARG A 141 14.14 1.93 3.76
CA ARG A 141 13.48 2.59 2.62
C ARG A 141 12.53 1.67 1.83
N ILE A 142 12.64 0.35 2.01
CA ILE A 142 11.71 -0.61 1.42
C ILE A 142 10.35 -0.63 2.14
N ILE A 143 10.25 -0.08 3.36
CA ILE A 143 9.00 0.07 4.08
C ILE A 143 8.33 1.36 3.67
N SER A 144 7.07 1.28 3.28
CA SER A 144 6.24 2.41 2.85
C SER A 144 5.08 2.60 3.82
N ILE A 145 5.06 3.74 4.50
CA ILE A 145 3.96 4.09 5.39
C ILE A 145 2.78 4.57 4.54
N GLU A 146 1.63 3.96 4.77
CA GLU A 146 0.42 4.30 4.03
C GLU A 146 -0.28 5.53 4.59
N THR A 147 -0.82 6.36 3.68
CA THR A 147 -1.70 7.47 4.05
C THR A 147 -3.05 6.92 4.52
N LEU A 148 -3.42 7.23 5.75
CA LEU A 148 -4.64 6.76 6.41
C LEU A 148 -5.59 7.92 6.74
N ASN A 149 -6.34 7.78 7.82
CA ASN A 149 -7.37 8.70 8.31
C ASN A 149 -6.84 9.94 9.05
N TYR A 150 -5.54 10.23 8.97
CA TYR A 150 -4.91 11.37 9.62
C TYR A 150 -3.86 12.01 8.69
N PRO A 151 -3.53 13.31 8.90
CA PRO A 151 -2.49 13.97 8.12
C PRO A 151 -1.12 13.26 8.28
N LEU A 152 -0.45 12.96 7.17
CA LEU A 152 0.83 12.23 7.17
C LEU A 152 1.93 12.95 7.96
N GLU A 153 1.78 14.27 8.15
CA GLU A 153 2.63 15.10 8.99
C GLU A 153 2.71 14.62 10.46
N MET A 154 1.69 13.92 10.93
CA MET A 154 1.71 13.35 12.29
C MET A 154 2.85 12.36 12.50
N VAL A 155 3.31 11.71 11.44
CA VAL A 155 4.40 10.71 11.45
C VAL A 155 5.61 11.12 10.61
N GLU A 156 5.72 12.40 10.24
CA GLU A 156 6.79 12.89 9.35
C GLU A 156 8.19 12.72 9.96
N ASP A 157 8.34 12.91 11.26
CA ASP A 157 9.58 12.63 11.99
C ASP A 157 9.98 11.15 11.87
N ILE A 158 9.02 10.23 12.01
CA ILE A 158 9.26 8.78 11.82
C ILE A 158 9.70 8.50 10.37
N LEU A 159 9.03 9.09 9.39
CA LEU A 159 9.40 8.94 7.97
C LEU A 159 10.83 9.42 7.68
N ILE A 160 11.23 10.53 8.29
CA ILE A 160 12.54 11.15 8.04
C ILE A 160 13.64 10.42 8.78
N ASP A 161 13.48 10.20 10.09
CA ASP A 161 14.52 9.66 10.96
C ASP A 161 14.87 8.21 10.60
N PHE A 162 13.88 7.42 10.19
CA PHE A 162 14.09 6.03 9.73
C PHE A 162 14.24 5.90 8.22
N ASN A 163 14.24 7.01 7.47
CA ASN A 163 14.36 7.02 6.01
C ASN A 163 13.36 6.10 5.31
N LEU A 164 12.08 6.14 5.73
CA LEU A 164 11.00 5.32 5.18
C LEU A 164 10.47 5.91 3.87
N SER A 165 9.80 5.08 3.08
CA SER A 165 9.02 5.49 1.92
C SER A 165 7.55 5.77 2.29
N VAL A 166 6.76 6.19 1.32
CA VAL A 166 5.33 6.43 1.45
C VAL A 166 4.58 5.55 0.46
N CYS A 167 3.54 4.89 0.93
CA CYS A 167 2.44 4.38 0.12
C CYS A 167 1.35 5.45 0.10
N MET A 168 1.12 6.06 -1.05
CA MET A 168 0.14 7.13 -1.17
C MET A 168 -1.20 6.57 -1.64
N ASP A 169 -2.12 6.33 -0.72
CA ASP A 169 -3.47 5.92 -1.07
C ASP A 169 -4.32 7.16 -1.38
N LEU A 170 -4.63 7.33 -2.66
CA LEU A 170 -5.41 8.46 -3.15
C LEU A 170 -6.90 8.34 -2.82
N GLY A 171 -7.40 7.13 -2.68
CA GLY A 171 -8.76 6.88 -2.24
C GLY A 171 -8.97 7.25 -0.77
N HIS A 172 -8.03 6.90 0.10
CA HIS A 172 -8.05 7.32 1.50
C HIS A 172 -7.98 8.85 1.64
N LEU A 173 -7.11 9.52 0.87
CA LEU A 173 -7.05 10.98 0.90
C LEU A 173 -8.39 11.61 0.52
N ILE A 174 -9.11 11.05 -0.46
CA ILE A 174 -10.47 11.49 -0.83
C ILE A 174 -11.47 11.19 0.29
N LEU A 175 -11.47 9.97 0.81
CA LEU A 175 -12.41 9.49 1.82
C LEU A 175 -12.36 10.35 3.10
N TYR A 176 -11.14 10.73 3.51
CA TYR A 176 -10.90 11.49 4.72
C TYR A 176 -10.79 13.00 4.50
N GLY A 177 -11.01 13.48 3.26
CA GLY A 177 -11.02 14.91 2.93
C GLY A 177 -9.65 15.60 3.05
N LEU A 178 -8.57 14.83 2.87
CA LEU A 178 -7.20 15.35 2.88
C LEU A 178 -6.83 15.90 1.49
N ASP A 179 -5.99 16.93 1.45
CA ASP A 179 -5.57 17.56 0.19
C ASP A 179 -4.55 16.68 -0.56
N MET A 180 -5.05 15.91 -1.54
CA MET A 180 -4.21 15.01 -2.35
C MET A 180 -3.03 15.73 -3.01
N LYS A 181 -3.26 16.98 -3.47
CA LYS A 181 -2.22 17.71 -4.20
C LYS A 181 -1.10 18.16 -3.25
N ASP A 182 -1.44 18.66 -2.08
CA ASP A 182 -0.47 19.06 -1.07
C ASP A 182 0.35 17.85 -0.59
N VAL A 183 -0.31 16.75 -0.25
CA VAL A 183 0.35 15.50 0.15
C VAL A 183 1.27 14.98 -0.96
N PHE A 184 0.82 14.99 -2.23
CA PHE A 184 1.65 14.55 -3.35
C PHE A 184 2.87 15.44 -3.55
N ASP A 185 2.70 16.76 -3.62
CA ASP A 185 3.80 17.71 -3.84
C ASP A 185 4.86 17.59 -2.74
N ARG A 186 4.45 17.31 -1.51
CA ARG A 186 5.34 17.16 -0.35
C ARG A 186 6.08 15.82 -0.34
N TYR A 187 5.41 14.72 -0.65
CA TYR A 187 5.94 13.37 -0.44
C TYR A 187 6.27 12.59 -1.71
N LYS A 188 6.00 13.10 -2.93
CA LYS A 188 6.22 12.38 -4.20
C LYS A 188 7.63 11.79 -4.36
N ASN A 189 8.66 12.44 -3.83
CA ASN A 189 10.03 11.96 -3.91
C ASN A 189 10.35 10.80 -2.94
N ARG A 190 9.44 10.52 -2.01
CA ARG A 190 9.48 9.38 -1.08
C ARG A 190 8.43 8.33 -1.42
N THR A 191 7.47 8.64 -2.27
CA THR A 191 6.40 7.71 -2.65
C THR A 191 6.96 6.59 -3.51
N SER A 192 6.87 5.36 -3.00
CA SER A 192 7.28 4.13 -3.71
C SER A 192 6.14 3.55 -4.52
N ILE A 193 4.93 3.65 -4.02
CA ILE A 193 3.71 3.12 -4.61
C ILE A 193 2.54 4.08 -4.37
N ILE A 194 1.63 4.13 -5.34
CA ILE A 194 0.32 4.78 -5.21
C ILE A 194 -0.75 3.71 -5.20
N HIS A 195 -1.61 3.69 -4.19
CA HIS A 195 -2.87 2.96 -4.22
C HIS A 195 -3.93 3.84 -4.87
N LEU A 196 -4.59 3.28 -5.87
CA LEU A 196 -5.58 4.00 -6.68
C LEU A 196 -6.88 3.22 -6.75
N HIS A 197 -7.93 3.78 -6.18
CA HIS A 197 -9.29 3.26 -6.27
C HIS A 197 -10.32 4.38 -6.26
N GLY A 198 -11.54 4.08 -6.65
CA GLY A 198 -12.65 5.00 -6.51
C GLY A 198 -13.02 5.12 -5.03
N ALA A 199 -13.27 6.35 -4.59
CA ALA A 199 -13.72 6.63 -3.24
C ALA A 199 -14.74 7.78 -3.23
N ASN A 200 -15.63 7.75 -2.24
CA ASN A 200 -16.51 8.84 -1.89
C ASN A 200 -16.65 8.88 -0.35
N GLU A 201 -17.36 9.86 0.19
CA GLU A 201 -17.52 10.09 1.64
C GLU A 201 -18.00 8.87 2.48
N ARG A 202 -18.34 7.74 1.85
CA ARG A 202 -18.92 6.57 2.52
C ARG A 202 -18.30 5.23 2.12
N ARG A 203 -17.58 5.16 1.01
CA ARG A 203 -17.05 3.91 0.44
C ARG A 203 -15.72 4.14 -0.22
N ASP A 204 -14.78 3.27 0.07
CA ASP A 204 -13.49 3.10 -0.58
C ASP A 204 -13.45 1.85 -1.47
N HIS A 205 -12.33 1.59 -2.06
CA HIS A 205 -12.06 0.44 -2.95
C HIS A 205 -13.13 0.23 -4.04
N GLN A 206 -13.70 1.34 -4.53
CA GLN A 206 -14.68 1.34 -5.61
C GLN A 206 -13.99 1.43 -6.98
N PRO A 207 -14.69 1.10 -8.08
CA PRO A 207 -14.16 1.31 -9.42
C PRO A 207 -13.87 2.80 -9.70
N LEU A 208 -12.85 3.08 -10.51
CA LEU A 208 -12.38 4.44 -10.81
C LEU A 208 -13.39 5.34 -11.53
N ASP A 209 -14.35 4.76 -12.24
CA ASP A 209 -15.41 5.50 -12.93
C ASP A 209 -16.41 6.18 -11.96
N LEU A 210 -16.35 5.85 -10.67
CA LEU A 210 -17.11 6.51 -9.61
C LEU A 210 -16.40 7.75 -9.03
N LEU A 211 -15.17 8.03 -9.43
CA LEU A 211 -14.47 9.26 -9.04
C LEU A 211 -15.16 10.51 -9.59
N SER A 212 -15.19 11.57 -8.79
CA SER A 212 -15.62 12.87 -9.29
C SER A 212 -14.69 13.36 -10.42
N LYS A 213 -15.22 14.16 -11.35
CA LYS A 213 -14.39 14.74 -12.44
C LYS A 213 -13.23 15.57 -11.91
N LEU A 214 -13.42 16.24 -10.78
CA LEU A 214 -12.38 17.06 -10.15
C LEU A 214 -11.24 16.18 -9.60
N ASN A 215 -11.59 15.16 -8.82
CA ASN A 215 -10.61 14.23 -8.25
C ASN A 215 -9.85 13.50 -9.36
N LEU A 216 -10.57 13.00 -10.38
CA LEU A 216 -9.95 12.34 -11.52
C LEU A 216 -8.93 13.25 -12.23
N LYS A 217 -9.28 14.52 -12.47
CA LYS A 217 -8.34 15.48 -13.09
C LYS A 217 -7.08 15.65 -12.26
N THR A 218 -7.23 15.87 -10.96
CA THR A 218 -6.10 16.01 -10.02
C THR A 218 -5.22 14.75 -10.03
N ILE A 219 -5.83 13.56 -9.94
CA ILE A 219 -5.13 12.28 -9.98
C ILE A 219 -4.33 12.13 -11.29
N LEU A 220 -4.92 12.41 -12.45
CA LEU A 220 -4.22 12.31 -13.73
C LEU A 220 -3.02 13.25 -13.83
N GLU A 221 -3.13 14.47 -13.27
CA GLU A 221 -2.00 15.43 -13.20
C GLU A 221 -0.87 14.91 -12.32
N MET A 222 -1.18 14.22 -11.23
CA MET A 222 -0.20 13.58 -10.34
C MET A 222 0.45 12.37 -11.01
N LEU A 223 -0.34 11.49 -11.60
CA LEU A 223 0.14 10.28 -12.26
C LEU A 223 1.07 10.57 -13.45
N LYS A 224 0.91 11.70 -14.15
CA LYS A 224 1.85 12.14 -15.19
C LYS A 224 3.27 12.40 -14.67
N GLN A 225 3.41 12.71 -13.38
CA GLN A 225 4.69 13.00 -12.73
C GLN A 225 5.25 11.78 -11.99
N PHE A 226 4.47 10.70 -11.84
CA PHE A 226 4.83 9.50 -11.10
C PHE A 226 5.37 8.42 -12.03
N LYS A 227 6.42 7.70 -11.62
CA LYS A 227 7.12 6.72 -12.47
C LYS A 227 7.30 5.34 -11.83
N SER A 228 6.87 5.16 -10.59
CA SER A 228 6.97 3.88 -9.91
C SER A 228 5.69 3.05 -10.15
N VAL A 229 5.09 2.47 -9.15
CA VAL A 229 3.96 1.55 -9.26
C VAL A 229 2.66 2.24 -8.87
N VAL A 230 1.62 2.04 -9.68
CA VAL A 230 0.24 2.38 -9.37
C VAL A 230 -0.56 1.09 -9.23
N SER A 231 -0.92 0.73 -8.01
CA SER A 231 -1.73 -0.45 -7.68
C SER A 231 -3.21 -0.05 -7.70
N ILE A 232 -4.00 -0.69 -8.57
CA ILE A 232 -5.47 -0.54 -8.55
C ILE A 232 -6.00 -1.40 -7.40
N GLU A 233 -6.27 -0.75 -6.27
CA GLU A 233 -6.66 -1.42 -5.04
C GLU A 233 -8.16 -1.64 -4.96
N VAL A 234 -8.59 -2.74 -5.55
CA VAL A 234 -9.98 -3.20 -5.56
C VAL A 234 -10.03 -4.71 -5.32
N PHE A 235 -11.18 -5.22 -4.90
CA PHE A 235 -11.33 -6.61 -4.42
C PHE A 235 -12.33 -7.44 -5.25
N SER A 236 -12.43 -7.14 -6.55
CA SER A 236 -13.18 -7.97 -7.49
C SER A 236 -12.75 -7.73 -8.92
N TYR A 237 -12.87 -8.76 -9.75
CA TYR A 237 -12.57 -8.66 -11.18
C TYR A 237 -13.44 -7.60 -11.89
N SER A 238 -14.69 -7.45 -11.52
CA SER A 238 -15.58 -6.44 -12.12
C SER A 238 -15.07 -5.02 -11.85
N HIS A 239 -14.63 -4.73 -10.62
CA HIS A 239 -14.07 -3.43 -10.26
C HIS A 239 -12.71 -3.19 -10.93
N LEU A 240 -11.83 -4.20 -10.97
CA LEU A 240 -10.55 -4.11 -11.63
C LEU A 240 -10.70 -3.82 -13.13
N ASN A 241 -11.51 -4.62 -13.83
CA ASN A 241 -11.73 -4.45 -15.27
C ASN A 241 -12.37 -3.10 -15.61
N ALA A 242 -13.34 -2.64 -14.81
CA ALA A 242 -13.93 -1.30 -14.95
C ALA A 242 -12.88 -0.21 -14.77
N SER A 243 -12.07 -0.31 -13.72
CA SER A 243 -11.03 0.67 -13.38
C SER A 243 -9.94 0.75 -14.46
N LEU A 244 -9.41 -0.38 -14.92
CA LEU A 244 -8.36 -0.41 -15.95
C LEU A 244 -8.87 0.18 -17.27
N ARG A 245 -10.06 -0.22 -17.73
CA ARG A 245 -10.65 0.34 -18.96
C ARG A 245 -10.92 1.84 -18.85
N TYR A 246 -11.41 2.27 -17.68
CA TYR A 246 -11.67 3.68 -17.44
C TYR A 246 -10.38 4.48 -17.45
N LEU A 247 -9.36 4.05 -16.70
CA LEU A 247 -8.06 4.70 -16.64
C LEU A 247 -7.43 4.82 -18.04
N GLU A 248 -7.41 3.74 -18.83
CA GLU A 248 -6.92 3.78 -20.21
C GLU A 248 -7.68 4.80 -21.08
N SER A 249 -9.02 4.83 -20.95
CA SER A 249 -9.85 5.70 -21.77
C SER A 249 -9.62 7.18 -21.49
N VAL A 250 -9.48 7.54 -20.19
CA VAL A 250 -9.24 8.92 -19.77
C VAL A 250 -7.80 9.33 -20.02
N TRP A 251 -6.84 8.42 -19.84
CA TRP A 251 -5.43 8.68 -20.13
C TRP A 251 -5.20 9.07 -21.57
N LYS A 252 -5.71 8.28 -22.52
CA LYS A 252 -5.62 8.56 -23.97
C LYS A 252 -6.22 9.91 -24.34
N LYS A 253 -7.29 10.36 -23.69
CA LYS A 253 -7.92 11.67 -23.92
C LYS A 253 -7.11 12.84 -23.37
N HIS A 254 -6.28 12.61 -22.37
CA HIS A 254 -5.44 13.64 -21.74
C HIS A 254 -4.02 13.73 -22.31
N GLU A 255 -3.61 12.77 -23.18
CA GLU A 255 -2.35 12.84 -23.95
C GLU A 255 -2.47 13.69 -25.23
N VAL A 256 -3.68 14.08 -25.62
CA VAL A 256 -4.00 14.96 -26.73
C VAL A 256 -4.25 16.39 -26.22
#